data_5cd7f5f90379422a2bdf860ee87b0df8
#
_entry.id   5cd7f5f90379422a2bdf860ee87b0df8
#
_cell.length_a   1.000
_cell.length_b   1.000
_cell.length_c   1.000
_cell.angle_alpha   90.00
_cell.angle_beta   90.00
_cell.angle_gamma   90.00
#
_symmetry.space_group_name_H-M   'P 1'
#
loop_
_entity.id
_entity.type
_entity.pdbx_description
1 polymer ?
#
loop_
_entity_poly.entity_id
_entity_poly.type
_entity_poly.pdbx_seq_one_letter_code
_entity_poly.pdbx_strand_id
1 'polypeptide(L)'
;MAWGLELAADRVRLCRADVRRGRIHLRRATESPVPAGLVRASVKDANVSDPAVLTKVIRGLARRAGCRGWVRVALPDPVFILRTIATEELPEERAAARRFLCWQARDLLPFSAEHARLDFVKAGSGPDGRLRLTCLIANGRILAEYERVLQDADLLPAALDARSVALAQAASGLLAFPSVGLLTADGARATLLVLQEGRPRLWRILATDDGGGGNGVRLIREVADSLAYFQETEDLAPLQHFFVHGMGPRTAEIATGLTQWLELTVSVLDLSQALTSGARPRGLADELTGWGAALGAAIRPW
;
A
#
# COMPACT_ATOMS: atom_id res chain seq x y z
N MET A 1 -13.56 -15.21 -5.52
CA MET A 1 -12.85 -15.36 -4.23
C MET A 1 -11.38 -15.52 -4.49
N ALA A 2 -10.54 -14.70 -3.88
CA ALA A 2 -9.10 -14.82 -4.01
C ALA A 2 -8.41 -14.80 -2.64
N TRP A 3 -7.16 -15.24 -2.61
CA TRP A 3 -6.29 -15.13 -1.47
C TRP A 3 -5.49 -13.84 -1.56
N GLY A 4 -5.43 -13.10 -0.44
CA GLY A 4 -4.57 -11.93 -0.26
C GLY A 4 -3.58 -12.17 0.87
N LEU A 5 -2.33 -11.90 0.61
CA LEU A 5 -1.23 -12.00 1.56
C LEU A 5 -0.66 -10.61 1.78
N GLU A 6 -0.50 -10.21 3.02
CA GLU A 6 0.29 -9.06 3.42
C GLU A 6 1.59 -9.55 4.04
N LEU A 7 2.70 -9.01 3.58
CA LEU A 7 4.01 -9.25 4.15
C LEU A 7 4.50 -7.96 4.78
N ALA A 8 4.49 -7.88 6.10
CA ALA A 8 5.01 -6.76 6.88
C ALA A 8 6.35 -7.13 7.54
N ALA A 9 7.03 -6.16 8.14
CA ALA A 9 8.34 -6.39 8.78
C ALA A 9 8.26 -7.33 9.99
N ASP A 10 7.14 -7.36 10.70
CA ASP A 10 6.94 -8.09 11.95
C ASP A 10 5.97 -9.28 11.83
N ARG A 11 5.21 -9.38 10.74
CA ARG A 11 4.20 -10.42 10.55
C ARG A 11 3.82 -10.65 9.09
N VAL A 12 3.26 -11.82 8.83
CA VAL A 12 2.58 -12.17 7.57
C VAL A 12 1.11 -12.43 7.87
N ARG A 13 0.23 -11.82 7.11
CA ARG A 13 -1.22 -12.05 7.17
C ARG A 13 -1.71 -12.64 5.87
N LEU A 14 -2.55 -13.64 5.97
CA LEU A 14 -3.16 -14.31 4.82
C LEU A 14 -4.67 -14.39 5.03
N CYS A 15 -5.42 -13.85 4.08
CA CYS A 15 -6.87 -13.90 4.13
C CYS A 15 -7.48 -14.38 2.82
N ARG A 16 -8.71 -14.88 2.90
CA ARG A 16 -9.55 -15.18 1.75
C ARG A 16 -10.79 -14.32 1.79
N ALA A 17 -10.99 -13.50 0.76
CA ALA A 17 -12.10 -12.56 0.68
C ALA A 17 -12.70 -12.48 -0.72
N ASP A 18 -13.92 -11.98 -0.79
CA ASP A 18 -14.61 -11.58 -2.01
C ASP A 18 -15.44 -10.30 -1.76
N VAL A 19 -15.85 -9.63 -2.83
CA VAL A 19 -16.77 -8.49 -2.75
C VAL A 19 -18.15 -8.92 -3.20
N ARG A 20 -19.18 -8.58 -2.41
CA ARG A 20 -20.59 -8.80 -2.74
C ARG A 20 -21.39 -7.57 -2.36
N ARG A 21 -22.16 -7.03 -3.29
CA ARG A 21 -22.99 -5.82 -3.07
C ARG A 21 -22.19 -4.67 -2.44
N GLY A 22 -20.95 -4.45 -2.93
CA GLY A 22 -20.08 -3.38 -2.47
C GLY A 22 -19.42 -3.59 -1.09
N ARG A 23 -19.64 -4.74 -0.43
CA ARG A 23 -19.04 -5.05 0.87
C ARG A 23 -18.07 -6.23 0.78
N ILE A 24 -17.02 -6.18 1.59
CA ILE A 24 -16.01 -7.25 1.68
C ILE A 24 -16.54 -8.37 2.57
N HIS A 25 -16.56 -9.58 2.04
CA HIS A 25 -16.85 -10.80 2.76
C HIS A 25 -15.56 -11.53 3.09
N LEU A 26 -15.09 -11.41 4.32
CA LEU A 26 -13.94 -12.12 4.83
C LEU A 26 -14.31 -13.55 5.18
N ARG A 27 -13.66 -14.53 4.56
CA ARG A 27 -13.94 -15.96 4.73
C ARG A 27 -12.95 -16.68 5.64
N ARG A 28 -11.68 -16.32 5.51
CA ARG A 28 -10.58 -16.82 6.34
C ARG A 28 -9.58 -15.72 6.60
N ALA A 29 -8.98 -15.76 7.77
CA ALA A 29 -7.88 -14.89 8.16
C ALA A 29 -6.94 -15.68 9.07
N THR A 30 -5.66 -15.60 8.82
CA THR A 30 -4.62 -16.26 9.59
C THR A 30 -3.35 -15.44 9.51
N GLU A 31 -2.67 -15.25 10.64
CA GLU A 31 -1.40 -14.54 10.68
C GLU A 31 -0.28 -15.36 11.34
N SER A 32 0.93 -14.95 11.13
CA SER A 32 2.12 -15.49 11.74
C SER A 32 3.14 -14.40 11.98
N PRO A 33 3.81 -14.35 13.13
CA PRO A 33 4.89 -13.41 13.35
C PRO A 33 6.07 -13.70 12.41
N VAL A 34 6.81 -12.66 12.08
CA VAL A 34 8.08 -12.71 11.35
C VAL A 34 9.19 -12.31 12.30
N PRO A 35 10.31 -13.05 12.37
CA PRO A 35 11.46 -12.67 13.17
C PRO A 35 11.96 -11.26 12.85
N ALA A 36 12.32 -10.51 13.89
CA ALA A 36 12.80 -9.14 13.73
C ALA A 36 14.01 -9.08 12.78
N GLY A 37 14.00 -8.13 11.86
CA GLY A 37 15.07 -7.92 10.88
C GLY A 37 15.12 -8.94 9.74
N LEU A 38 14.20 -9.92 9.69
CA LEU A 38 14.12 -10.87 8.59
C LEU A 38 13.69 -10.19 7.28
N VAL A 39 12.78 -9.20 7.37
CA VAL A 39 12.34 -8.37 6.25
C VAL A 39 12.70 -6.91 6.52
N ARG A 40 13.49 -6.31 5.62
CA ARG A 40 13.89 -4.90 5.65
C ARG A 40 13.57 -4.28 4.31
N ALA A 41 12.42 -3.63 4.22
CA ALA A 41 11.94 -3.09 2.96
C ALA A 41 12.82 -1.96 2.43
N SER A 42 13.31 -2.12 1.21
CA SER A 42 14.14 -1.16 0.47
C SER A 42 13.88 -1.35 -1.03
N VAL A 43 13.94 -0.27 -1.78
CA VAL A 43 13.88 -0.34 -3.24
C VAL A 43 15.27 -0.62 -3.87
N LYS A 44 16.34 -0.55 -3.07
CA LYS A 44 17.74 -0.70 -3.54
C LYS A 44 18.38 -1.98 -3.06
N ASP A 45 18.23 -2.28 -1.77
CA ASP A 45 18.98 -3.31 -1.08
C ASP A 45 18.14 -4.59 -0.98
N ALA A 46 18.81 -5.73 -0.81
CA ALA A 46 18.14 -6.99 -0.54
C ALA A 46 17.20 -6.87 0.68
N ASN A 47 15.97 -7.34 0.52
CA ASN A 47 14.92 -7.15 1.52
C ASN A 47 14.77 -8.33 2.47
N VAL A 48 15.14 -9.53 2.04
CA VAL A 48 14.96 -10.77 2.81
C VAL A 48 16.32 -11.29 3.25
N SER A 49 16.63 -11.19 4.55
CA SER A 49 17.91 -11.60 5.10
C SER A 49 18.11 -13.12 5.15
N ASP A 50 17.03 -13.88 5.32
CA ASP A 50 17.03 -15.34 5.30
C ASP A 50 15.77 -15.85 4.57
N PRO A 51 15.88 -16.14 3.25
CA PRO A 51 14.78 -16.64 2.45
C PRO A 51 14.20 -17.97 2.95
N ALA A 52 15.04 -18.86 3.52
CA ALA A 52 14.57 -20.17 3.98
C ALA A 52 13.67 -20.06 5.21
N VAL A 53 14.03 -19.18 6.15
CA VAL A 53 13.19 -18.89 7.33
C VAL A 53 11.87 -18.27 6.92
N LEU A 54 11.87 -17.27 6.03
CA LEU A 54 10.65 -16.62 5.57
C LEU A 54 9.75 -17.60 4.79
N THR A 55 10.33 -18.43 3.92
CA THR A 55 9.61 -19.51 3.22
C THR A 55 8.92 -20.46 4.20
N LYS A 56 9.60 -20.86 5.28
CA LYS A 56 9.03 -21.74 6.32
C LYS A 56 7.84 -21.07 7.02
N VAL A 57 7.94 -19.79 7.36
CA VAL A 57 6.85 -19.01 7.97
C VAL A 57 5.64 -18.97 7.04
N ILE A 58 5.83 -18.57 5.78
CA ILE A 58 4.75 -18.44 4.79
C ILE A 58 4.12 -19.79 4.47
N ARG A 59 4.92 -20.85 4.28
CA ARG A 59 4.43 -22.21 4.02
C ARG A 59 3.59 -22.72 5.20
N GLY A 60 4.05 -22.50 6.43
CA GLY A 60 3.30 -22.88 7.64
C GLY A 60 1.96 -22.14 7.72
N LEU A 61 1.95 -20.85 7.42
CA LEU A 61 0.74 -20.03 7.37
C LEU A 61 -0.24 -20.53 6.30
N ALA A 62 0.24 -20.75 5.08
CA ALA A 62 -0.54 -21.23 3.94
C ALA A 62 -1.20 -22.59 4.24
N ARG A 63 -0.46 -23.52 4.85
CA ARG A 63 -0.99 -24.83 5.27
C ARG A 63 -2.11 -24.69 6.29
N ARG A 64 -1.93 -23.87 7.34
CA ARG A 64 -2.98 -23.62 8.36
C ARG A 64 -4.22 -22.98 7.74
N ALA A 65 -4.04 -22.08 6.79
CA ALA A 65 -5.14 -21.44 6.06
C ALA A 65 -5.82 -22.35 5.03
N GLY A 66 -5.15 -23.41 4.58
CA GLY A 66 -5.59 -24.22 3.43
C GLY A 66 -5.44 -23.44 2.10
N CYS A 67 -4.48 -22.52 2.03
CA CYS A 67 -4.14 -21.78 0.83
C CYS A 67 -3.18 -22.58 -0.04
N ARG A 68 -3.47 -22.66 -1.34
CA ARG A 68 -2.60 -23.27 -2.36
C ARG A 68 -2.77 -22.50 -3.66
N GLY A 69 -1.70 -22.44 -4.45
CA GLY A 69 -1.71 -21.83 -5.77
C GLY A 69 -1.68 -20.30 -5.70
N TRP A 70 -2.58 -19.63 -6.45
CA TRP A 70 -2.51 -18.20 -6.67
C TRP A 70 -2.83 -17.35 -5.45
N VAL A 71 -1.96 -16.37 -5.19
CA VAL A 71 -2.12 -15.37 -4.12
C VAL A 71 -1.77 -13.99 -4.66
N ARG A 72 -2.49 -12.97 -4.22
CA ARG A 72 -2.15 -11.56 -4.46
C ARG A 72 -1.49 -11.01 -3.22
N VAL A 73 -0.44 -10.21 -3.39
CA VAL A 73 0.46 -9.87 -2.29
C VAL A 73 0.57 -8.36 -2.13
N ALA A 74 0.42 -7.90 -0.91
CA ALA A 74 0.76 -6.55 -0.49
C ALA A 74 2.15 -6.59 0.18
N LEU A 75 3.10 -5.89 -0.40
CA LEU A 75 4.46 -5.73 0.11
C LEU A 75 4.61 -4.38 0.82
N PRO A 76 5.59 -4.22 1.73
CA PRO A 76 5.86 -2.94 2.38
C PRO A 76 6.09 -1.83 1.36
N ASP A 77 5.57 -0.65 1.64
CA ASP A 77 5.64 0.50 0.72
C ASP A 77 7.06 0.87 0.27
N PRO A 78 8.12 0.79 1.12
CA PRO A 78 9.49 1.11 0.68
C PRO A 78 10.08 0.20 -0.40
N VAL A 79 9.41 -0.87 -0.79
CA VAL A 79 9.78 -1.71 -1.96
C VAL A 79 9.48 -0.99 -3.27
N PHE A 80 8.61 0.04 -3.23
CA PHE A 80 8.09 0.74 -4.39
C PHE A 80 8.46 2.21 -4.41
N ILE A 81 8.35 2.79 -5.60
CA ILE A 81 8.38 4.23 -5.86
C ILE A 81 7.12 4.57 -6.64
N LEU A 82 6.40 5.60 -6.22
CA LEU A 82 5.33 6.15 -7.03
C LEU A 82 5.79 7.46 -7.65
N ARG A 83 5.57 7.61 -8.97
CA ARG A 83 5.91 8.81 -9.74
C ARG A 83 4.80 9.17 -10.69
N THR A 84 4.55 10.45 -10.83
CA THR A 84 3.75 10.98 -11.94
C THR A 84 4.67 11.29 -13.11
N ILE A 85 4.36 10.73 -14.28
CA ILE A 85 5.08 10.97 -15.53
C ILE A 85 4.12 11.69 -16.48
N ALA A 86 4.56 12.82 -17.05
CA ALA A 86 3.84 13.55 -18.08
C ALA A 86 4.42 13.21 -19.45
N THR A 87 3.55 12.87 -20.41
CA THR A 87 3.95 12.57 -21.79
C THR A 87 2.94 13.10 -22.79
N GLU A 88 3.38 13.44 -23.99
CA GLU A 88 2.48 13.83 -25.09
C GLU A 88 1.77 12.61 -25.68
N GLU A 89 2.49 11.51 -25.81
CA GLU A 89 1.98 10.28 -26.39
C GLU A 89 2.31 9.05 -25.51
N LEU A 90 1.45 8.07 -25.57
CA LEU A 90 1.65 6.78 -24.91
C LEU A 90 1.38 5.66 -25.91
N PRO A 91 2.30 4.69 -26.05
CA PRO A 91 2.06 3.52 -26.89
C PRO A 91 0.75 2.81 -26.50
N GLU A 92 -0.02 2.37 -27.49
CA GLU A 92 -1.30 1.69 -27.28
C GLU A 92 -1.13 0.34 -26.60
N GLU A 93 -0.09 -0.42 -27.02
CA GLU A 93 0.22 -1.71 -26.41
C GLU A 93 0.74 -1.51 -24.98
N ARG A 94 0.07 -2.11 -23.99
CA ARG A 94 0.42 -1.94 -22.58
C ARG A 94 1.87 -2.31 -22.24
N ALA A 95 2.43 -3.34 -22.89
CA ALA A 95 3.81 -3.75 -22.67
C ALA A 95 4.80 -2.72 -23.24
N ALA A 96 4.51 -2.14 -24.42
CA ALA A 96 5.30 -1.06 -25.01
C ALA A 96 5.23 0.20 -24.14
N ALA A 97 4.03 0.56 -23.67
CA ALA A 97 3.83 1.69 -22.74
C ALA A 97 4.65 1.54 -21.46
N ARG A 98 4.68 0.34 -20.85
CA ARG A 98 5.52 0.07 -19.66
C ARG A 98 7.01 0.27 -19.95
N ARG A 99 7.53 -0.25 -21.06
CA ARG A 99 8.94 -0.07 -21.46
C ARG A 99 9.27 1.41 -21.68
N PHE A 100 8.39 2.13 -22.37
CA PHE A 100 8.52 3.56 -22.62
C PHE A 100 8.57 4.37 -21.32
N LEU A 101 7.65 4.10 -20.38
CA LEU A 101 7.60 4.77 -19.09
C LEU A 101 8.79 4.42 -18.19
N CYS A 102 9.30 3.18 -18.23
CA CYS A 102 10.55 2.81 -17.56
C CYS A 102 11.74 3.61 -18.10
N TRP A 103 11.81 3.81 -19.42
CA TRP A 103 12.83 4.62 -20.03
C TRP A 103 12.73 6.10 -19.64
N GLN A 104 11.53 6.68 -19.63
CA GLN A 104 11.31 8.06 -19.18
C GLN A 104 11.65 8.24 -17.68
N ALA A 105 11.37 7.25 -16.85
CA ALA A 105 11.64 7.31 -15.42
C ALA A 105 13.12 7.09 -15.06
N ARG A 106 13.99 6.69 -15.97
CA ARG A 106 15.35 6.18 -15.70
C ARG A 106 16.18 7.09 -14.79
N ASP A 107 16.11 8.40 -14.99
CA ASP A 107 16.90 9.39 -14.23
C ASP A 107 16.33 9.67 -12.83
N LEU A 108 15.11 9.17 -12.55
CA LEU A 108 14.41 9.29 -11.27
C LEU A 108 14.56 8.03 -10.41
N LEU A 109 15.16 6.96 -10.96
CA LEU A 109 15.28 5.68 -10.27
C LEU A 109 16.61 5.60 -9.50
N PRO A 110 16.59 5.10 -8.26
CA PRO A 110 17.80 4.88 -7.49
C PRO A 110 18.52 3.56 -7.82
N PHE A 111 18.14 2.91 -8.93
CA PHE A 111 18.68 1.64 -9.44
C PHE A 111 18.63 1.65 -10.98
N SER A 112 19.28 0.69 -11.64
CA SER A 112 19.30 0.61 -13.11
C SER A 112 17.91 0.40 -13.70
N ALA A 113 17.55 1.22 -14.70
CA ALA A 113 16.23 1.17 -15.36
C ALA A 113 15.95 -0.20 -16.06
N GLU A 114 16.98 -0.95 -16.43
CA GLU A 114 16.84 -2.34 -16.98
C GLU A 114 16.20 -3.30 -15.97
N HIS A 115 16.30 -3.00 -14.68
CA HIS A 115 15.67 -3.78 -13.63
C HIS A 115 14.31 -3.21 -13.21
N ALA A 116 13.86 -2.10 -13.81
CA ALA A 116 12.59 -1.51 -13.46
C ALA A 116 11.41 -2.40 -13.89
N ARG A 117 10.53 -2.69 -12.96
CA ARG A 117 9.18 -3.20 -13.23
C ARG A 117 8.19 -2.11 -12.87
N LEU A 118 7.30 -1.79 -13.79
CA LEU A 118 6.38 -0.67 -13.67
C LEU A 118 4.98 -1.09 -14.07
N ASP A 119 3.99 -0.63 -13.30
CA ASP A 119 2.60 -0.55 -13.73
C ASP A 119 2.08 0.88 -13.58
N PHE A 120 1.02 1.23 -14.33
CA PHE A 120 0.55 2.61 -14.37
C PHE A 120 -0.96 2.71 -14.52
N VAL A 121 -1.47 3.87 -14.09
CA VAL A 121 -2.85 4.32 -14.34
C VAL A 121 -2.83 5.72 -14.93
N LYS A 122 -3.79 6.02 -15.81
CA LYS A 122 -3.98 7.37 -16.37
C LYS A 122 -4.57 8.27 -15.26
N ALA A 123 -3.89 9.36 -14.95
CA ALA A 123 -4.29 10.33 -13.94
C ALA A 123 -5.02 11.55 -14.51
N GLY A 124 -5.19 11.60 -15.83
CA GLY A 124 -5.81 12.73 -16.55
C GLY A 124 -4.83 13.45 -17.45
N SER A 125 -5.15 14.69 -17.84
CA SER A 125 -4.25 15.58 -18.56
C SER A 125 -3.89 16.76 -17.70
N GLY A 126 -2.64 17.24 -17.82
CA GLY A 126 -2.19 18.45 -17.14
C GLY A 126 -2.70 19.73 -17.83
N PRO A 127 -2.45 20.91 -17.22
CA PRO A 127 -2.75 22.21 -17.85
C PRO A 127 -2.00 22.43 -19.17
N ASP A 128 -0.86 21.78 -19.34
CA ASP A 128 -0.01 21.74 -20.53
C ASP A 128 -0.53 20.82 -21.66
N GLY A 129 -1.71 20.20 -21.47
CA GLY A 129 -2.32 19.23 -22.38
C GLY A 129 -1.67 17.85 -22.37
N ARG A 130 -0.57 17.65 -21.62
CA ARG A 130 0.12 16.35 -21.55
C ARG A 130 -0.66 15.34 -20.73
N LEU A 131 -0.63 14.10 -21.18
CA LEU A 131 -1.19 12.97 -20.44
C LEU A 131 -0.35 12.73 -19.18
N ARG A 132 -0.98 12.72 -18.02
CA ARG A 132 -0.36 12.39 -16.73
C ARG A 132 -0.64 10.93 -16.36
N LEU A 133 0.42 10.22 -15.98
CA LEU A 133 0.39 8.81 -15.64
C LEU A 133 0.96 8.62 -14.25
N THR A 134 0.18 8.04 -13.34
CA THR A 134 0.71 7.62 -12.04
C THR A 134 1.31 6.23 -12.20
N CYS A 135 2.61 6.13 -11.99
CA CYS A 135 3.42 4.93 -12.17
C CYS A 135 3.87 4.39 -10.81
N LEU A 136 3.55 3.13 -10.53
CA LEU A 136 4.13 2.37 -9.42
C LEU A 136 5.30 1.57 -9.97
N ILE A 137 6.50 1.82 -9.43
CA ILE A 137 7.77 1.29 -9.94
C ILE A 137 8.47 0.51 -8.83
N ALA A 138 9.05 -0.63 -9.17
CA ALA A 138 9.86 -1.43 -8.27
C ALA A 138 11.11 -1.95 -8.96
N ASN A 139 12.12 -2.28 -8.17
CA ASN A 139 13.28 -3.01 -8.65
C ASN A 139 12.91 -4.49 -8.84
N GLY A 140 12.98 -4.99 -10.07
CA GLY A 140 12.66 -6.37 -10.41
C GLY A 140 13.52 -7.41 -9.70
N ARG A 141 14.76 -7.07 -9.31
CA ARG A 141 15.62 -7.96 -8.50
C ARG A 141 15.02 -8.13 -7.10
N ILE A 142 14.53 -7.05 -6.51
CA ILE A 142 13.89 -7.09 -5.17
C ILE A 142 12.55 -7.83 -5.26
N LEU A 143 11.73 -7.59 -6.30
CA LEU A 143 10.49 -8.35 -6.48
C LEU A 143 10.76 -9.85 -6.64
N ALA A 144 11.83 -10.22 -7.35
CA ALA A 144 12.22 -11.61 -7.53
C ALA A 144 12.59 -12.32 -6.22
N GLU A 145 13.12 -11.63 -5.21
CA GLU A 145 13.35 -12.19 -3.87
C GLU A 145 12.03 -12.66 -3.24
N TYR A 146 11.00 -11.80 -3.27
CA TYR A 146 9.67 -12.13 -2.74
C TYR A 146 8.96 -13.20 -3.57
N GLU A 147 9.03 -13.10 -4.90
CA GLU A 147 8.46 -14.10 -5.81
C GLU A 147 9.05 -15.49 -5.52
N ARG A 148 10.37 -15.59 -5.33
CA ARG A 148 11.05 -16.86 -5.03
C ARG A 148 10.62 -17.44 -3.70
N VAL A 149 10.59 -16.63 -2.62
CA VAL A 149 10.14 -17.08 -1.30
C VAL A 149 8.70 -17.59 -1.34
N LEU A 150 7.82 -16.95 -2.09
CA LEU A 150 6.44 -17.38 -2.28
C LEU A 150 6.36 -18.69 -3.06
N GLN A 151 7.09 -18.81 -4.17
CA GLN A 151 7.16 -20.03 -4.98
C GLN A 151 7.71 -21.21 -4.17
N ASP A 152 8.78 -20.98 -3.43
CA ASP A 152 9.35 -21.97 -2.52
C ASP A 152 8.36 -22.36 -1.41
N ALA A 153 7.38 -21.53 -1.07
CA ALA A 153 6.29 -21.81 -0.15
C ALA A 153 5.04 -22.43 -0.80
N ASP A 154 5.14 -22.89 -2.06
CA ASP A 154 4.06 -23.47 -2.87
C ASP A 154 2.93 -22.46 -3.18
N LEU A 155 3.24 -21.16 -3.23
CA LEU A 155 2.33 -20.09 -3.59
C LEU A 155 2.78 -19.39 -4.90
N LEU A 156 1.81 -19.07 -5.75
CA LEU A 156 2.05 -18.40 -7.03
C LEU A 156 1.60 -16.93 -6.91
N PRO A 157 2.51 -15.95 -6.90
CA PRO A 157 2.13 -14.55 -6.84
C PRO A 157 1.46 -14.11 -8.15
N ALA A 158 0.16 -13.78 -8.08
CA ALA A 158 -0.60 -13.26 -9.21
C ALA A 158 -0.41 -11.74 -9.40
N ALA A 159 -0.14 -11.03 -8.31
CA ALA A 159 0.16 -9.61 -8.31
C ALA A 159 0.93 -9.24 -7.05
N LEU A 160 1.80 -8.24 -7.17
CA LEU A 160 2.53 -7.61 -6.06
C LEU A 160 2.16 -6.13 -6.05
N ASP A 161 1.62 -5.65 -4.94
CA ASP A 161 1.18 -4.27 -4.75
C ASP A 161 1.85 -3.63 -3.55
N ALA A 162 1.87 -2.29 -3.51
CA ALA A 162 2.23 -1.54 -2.32
C ALA A 162 1.14 -1.68 -1.24
N ARG A 163 1.56 -1.82 0.02
CA ARG A 163 0.69 -2.02 1.18
C ARG A 163 -0.38 -0.93 1.32
N SER A 164 0.01 0.33 1.19
CA SER A 164 -0.93 1.47 1.28
C SER A 164 -1.94 1.50 0.13
N VAL A 165 -1.54 1.10 -1.08
CA VAL A 165 -2.43 1.00 -2.24
C VAL A 165 -3.44 -0.13 -2.04
N ALA A 166 -3.00 -1.29 -1.55
CA ALA A 166 -3.89 -2.39 -1.21
C ALA A 166 -4.87 -2.00 -0.10
N LEU A 167 -4.41 -1.31 0.96
CA LEU A 167 -5.29 -0.77 2.00
C LEU A 167 -6.34 0.18 1.43
N ALA A 168 -5.93 1.13 0.57
CA ALA A 168 -6.86 2.06 -0.07
C ALA A 168 -7.91 1.33 -0.92
N GLN A 169 -7.54 0.23 -1.57
CA GLN A 169 -8.48 -0.63 -2.30
C GLN A 169 -9.51 -1.28 -1.35
N ALA A 170 -9.09 -1.78 -0.17
CA ALA A 170 -10.00 -2.32 0.83
C ALA A 170 -10.96 -1.26 1.38
N ALA A 171 -10.48 -0.02 1.51
CA ALA A 171 -11.22 1.11 2.02
C ALA A 171 -11.93 1.93 0.95
N SER A 172 -11.98 1.49 -0.32
CA SER A 172 -12.43 2.32 -1.44
C SER A 172 -13.81 2.93 -1.26
N GLY A 173 -14.75 2.23 -0.63
CA GLY A 173 -16.07 2.76 -0.31
C GLY A 173 -16.06 3.81 0.81
N LEU A 174 -15.08 3.78 1.71
CA LEU A 174 -14.90 4.76 2.79
C LEU A 174 -14.11 6.00 2.30
N LEU A 175 -13.24 5.80 1.32
CA LEU A 175 -12.41 6.82 0.68
C LEU A 175 -13.10 7.44 -0.56
N ALA A 176 -14.42 7.31 -0.68
CA ALA A 176 -15.21 7.77 -1.83
C ALA A 176 -15.46 9.28 -1.81
N PHE A 177 -14.40 10.07 -1.68
CA PHE A 177 -14.39 11.52 -1.81
C PHE A 177 -13.67 11.91 -3.09
N PRO A 178 -14.05 13.00 -3.77
CA PRO A 178 -13.32 13.52 -4.93
C PRO A 178 -11.83 13.75 -4.67
N SER A 179 -11.48 14.25 -3.48
CA SER A 179 -10.10 14.41 -3.02
C SER A 179 -10.00 14.00 -1.55
N VAL A 180 -9.18 13.00 -1.24
CA VAL A 180 -9.05 12.42 0.11
C VAL A 180 -7.61 12.07 0.44
N GLY A 181 -7.20 12.37 1.68
CA GLY A 181 -5.92 11.98 2.23
C GLY A 181 -6.03 10.71 3.08
N LEU A 182 -4.98 9.91 3.07
CA LEU A 182 -4.80 8.74 3.94
C LEU A 182 -3.38 8.71 4.46
N LEU A 183 -3.23 8.74 5.77
CA LEU A 183 -1.97 8.46 6.46
C LEU A 183 -2.05 7.07 7.09
N THR A 184 -1.18 6.16 6.67
CA THR A 184 -1.13 4.80 7.21
C THR A 184 0.27 4.43 7.68
N ALA A 185 0.40 3.78 8.84
CA ALA A 185 1.70 3.35 9.36
C ALA A 185 1.95 1.85 9.21
N ASP A 186 3.25 1.52 9.13
CA ASP A 186 3.80 0.17 9.18
C ASP A 186 5.13 0.21 9.94
N GLY A 187 5.08 -0.05 11.24
CA GLY A 187 6.23 0.05 12.13
C GLY A 187 6.81 1.48 12.16
N ALA A 188 8.10 1.60 11.85
CA ALA A 188 8.85 2.86 11.87
C ALA A 188 8.53 3.82 10.71
N ARG A 189 7.62 3.49 9.83
CA ARG A 189 7.30 4.29 8.65
C ARG A 189 5.82 4.54 8.53
N ALA A 190 5.48 5.72 8.02
CA ALA A 190 4.14 6.08 7.64
C ALA A 190 4.12 6.42 6.15
N THR A 191 3.01 6.12 5.48
CA THR A 191 2.79 6.50 4.09
C THR A 191 1.65 7.49 4.03
N LEU A 192 1.93 8.66 3.50
CA LEU A 192 0.95 9.66 3.09
C LEU A 192 0.52 9.37 1.66
N LEU A 193 -0.76 9.13 1.47
CA LEU A 193 -1.40 8.89 0.18
C LEU A 193 -2.51 9.92 -0.02
N VAL A 194 -2.52 10.62 -1.15
CA VAL A 194 -3.66 11.44 -1.58
C VAL A 194 -4.26 10.80 -2.81
N LEU A 195 -5.57 10.61 -2.76
CA LEU A 195 -6.37 10.10 -3.87
C LEU A 195 -7.25 11.23 -4.41
N GLN A 196 -7.29 11.40 -5.72
CA GLN A 196 -8.28 12.21 -6.42
C GLN A 196 -9.05 11.31 -7.38
N GLU A 197 -10.37 11.31 -7.27
CA GLU A 197 -11.25 10.41 -8.01
C GLU A 197 -10.81 8.94 -7.91
N GLY A 198 -10.36 8.53 -6.72
CA GLY A 198 -9.87 7.19 -6.42
C GLY A 198 -8.49 6.85 -7.01
N ARG A 199 -7.78 7.82 -7.60
CA ARG A 199 -6.45 7.63 -8.21
C ARG A 199 -5.36 8.26 -7.36
N PRO A 200 -4.22 7.56 -7.11
CA PRO A 200 -3.10 8.12 -6.38
C PRO A 200 -2.51 9.36 -7.11
N ARG A 201 -2.43 10.49 -6.40
CA ARG A 201 -1.82 11.73 -6.88
C ARG A 201 -0.56 12.07 -6.09
N LEU A 202 -0.58 11.85 -4.78
CA LEU A 202 0.57 11.97 -3.91
C LEU A 202 0.79 10.63 -3.19
N TRP A 203 2.03 10.22 -3.11
CA TRP A 203 2.47 9.09 -2.31
C TRP A 203 3.86 9.36 -1.75
N ARG A 204 3.96 9.47 -0.43
CA ARG A 204 5.21 9.80 0.24
C ARG A 204 5.39 8.96 1.49
N ILE A 205 6.57 8.37 1.63
CA ILE A 205 6.96 7.62 2.83
C ILE A 205 7.63 8.58 3.78
N LEU A 206 7.14 8.61 5.01
CA LEU A 206 7.60 9.44 6.12
C LEU A 206 8.16 8.54 7.23
N ALA A 207 9.09 9.06 8.03
CA ALA A 207 9.52 8.38 9.25
C ALA A 207 8.48 8.62 10.35
N THR A 208 8.14 7.57 11.10
CA THR A 208 7.46 7.74 12.38
C THR A 208 8.52 8.00 13.46
N ASP A 209 8.21 8.84 14.44
CA ASP A 209 9.11 9.03 15.58
C ASP A 209 9.14 7.75 16.41
N ASP A 210 10.16 6.92 16.18
CA ASP A 210 10.39 5.73 16.98
C ASP A 210 11.20 6.11 18.23
N GLY A 211 10.57 6.05 19.38
CA GLY A 211 11.28 5.79 20.63
C GLY A 211 11.64 6.97 21.51
N GLY A 212 10.94 8.07 21.45
CA GLY A 212 11.28 9.12 22.42
C GLY A 212 10.21 10.19 22.63
N GLY A 213 9.04 9.85 23.18
CA GLY A 213 8.18 10.86 23.82
C GLY A 213 7.69 12.04 22.98
N GLY A 214 7.98 12.08 21.70
CA GLY A 214 7.47 13.08 20.78
C GLY A 214 6.04 12.76 20.41
N ASN A 215 5.11 13.67 20.71
CA ASN A 215 3.66 13.55 20.52
C ASN A 215 3.24 13.51 19.05
N GLY A 216 3.96 12.82 18.16
CA GLY A 216 3.65 12.79 16.72
C GLY A 216 3.76 14.16 16.02
N VAL A 217 4.20 15.20 16.71
CA VAL A 217 4.25 16.59 16.20
C VAL A 217 5.11 16.67 14.93
N ARG A 218 6.23 15.93 14.89
CA ARG A 218 7.09 15.90 13.70
C ARG A 218 6.35 15.27 12.52
N LEU A 219 5.71 14.13 12.70
CA LEU A 219 4.95 13.46 11.64
C LEU A 219 3.80 14.33 11.15
N ILE A 220 3.07 14.97 12.08
CA ILE A 220 1.98 15.90 11.74
C ILE A 220 2.49 17.04 10.88
N ARG A 221 3.61 17.66 11.27
CA ARG A 221 4.25 18.74 10.49
C ARG A 221 4.69 18.26 9.12
N GLU A 222 5.39 17.12 9.03
CA GLU A 222 5.85 16.58 7.75
C GLU A 222 4.67 16.23 6.81
N VAL A 223 3.52 15.83 7.35
CA VAL A 223 2.28 15.62 6.58
C VAL A 223 1.75 16.96 6.08
N ALA A 224 1.62 17.97 6.96
CA ALA A 224 1.12 19.29 6.59
C ALA A 224 2.01 19.97 5.53
N ASP A 225 3.33 19.97 5.74
CA ASP A 225 4.31 20.53 4.80
C ASP A 225 4.24 19.82 3.45
N SER A 226 4.06 18.49 3.45
CA SER A 226 3.92 17.71 2.22
C SER A 226 2.66 18.08 1.45
N LEU A 227 1.53 18.24 2.14
CA LEU A 227 0.27 18.60 1.51
C LEU A 227 0.31 20.02 0.96
N ALA A 228 0.85 20.99 1.71
CA ALA A 228 1.01 22.38 1.27
C ALA A 228 1.88 22.46 0.00
N TYR A 229 3.04 21.80 0.01
CA TYR A 229 3.93 21.75 -1.16
C TYR A 229 3.23 21.19 -2.40
N PHE A 230 2.48 20.08 -2.25
CA PHE A 230 1.80 19.46 -3.39
C PHE A 230 0.60 20.27 -3.89
N GLN A 231 -0.12 20.97 -3.02
CA GLN A 231 -1.20 21.85 -3.43
C GLN A 231 -0.67 23.02 -4.28
N GLU A 232 0.50 23.55 -3.94
CA GLU A 232 1.12 24.64 -4.69
C GLU A 232 1.74 24.19 -6.02
N THR A 233 2.33 22.98 -6.07
CA THR A 233 3.16 22.56 -7.22
C THR A 233 2.45 21.66 -8.22
N GLU A 234 1.45 20.90 -7.81
CA GLU A 234 0.83 19.82 -8.61
C GLU A 234 -0.62 20.09 -8.99
N ASP A 235 -1.15 21.29 -8.74
CA ASP A 235 -2.55 21.65 -9.02
C ASP A 235 -3.54 20.61 -8.45
N LEU A 236 -3.31 20.23 -7.18
CA LEU A 236 -4.17 19.30 -6.48
C LEU A 236 -5.45 20.01 -6.03
N ALA A 237 -6.61 19.38 -6.31
CA ALA A 237 -7.85 19.84 -5.73
C ALA A 237 -7.79 19.79 -4.19
N PRO A 238 -8.38 20.76 -3.49
CA PRO A 238 -8.40 20.77 -2.02
C PRO A 238 -8.94 19.46 -1.46
N LEU A 239 -8.30 18.97 -0.40
CA LEU A 239 -8.76 17.77 0.30
C LEU A 239 -10.13 18.04 0.94
N GLN A 240 -11.04 17.08 0.81
CA GLN A 240 -12.36 17.13 1.43
C GLN A 240 -12.41 16.35 2.74
N HIS A 241 -11.56 15.36 2.88
CA HIS A 241 -11.45 14.54 4.08
C HIS A 241 -10.05 13.93 4.22
N PHE A 242 -9.67 13.60 5.44
CA PHE A 242 -8.40 12.93 5.70
C PHE A 242 -8.61 11.76 6.67
N PHE A 243 -7.96 10.64 6.41
CA PHE A 243 -8.03 9.46 7.25
C PHE A 243 -6.66 9.09 7.83
N VAL A 244 -6.66 8.62 9.08
CA VAL A 244 -5.48 8.06 9.75
C VAL A 244 -5.72 6.60 10.08
N HIS A 245 -4.69 5.76 9.86
CA HIS A 245 -4.80 4.31 10.04
C HIS A 245 -3.48 3.71 10.53
N GLY A 246 -3.56 2.69 11.39
CA GLY A 246 -2.43 1.81 11.69
C GLY A 246 -1.36 2.39 12.62
N MET A 247 -1.63 3.50 13.32
CA MET A 247 -0.70 4.11 14.29
C MET A 247 -0.78 3.48 15.70
N GLY A 248 -1.48 2.35 15.83
CA GLY A 248 -1.74 1.74 17.13
C GLY A 248 -2.50 2.68 18.07
N PRO A 249 -2.13 2.74 19.37
CA PRO A 249 -2.78 3.62 20.35
C PRO A 249 -2.70 5.11 19.98
N ARG A 250 -1.73 5.52 19.18
CA ARG A 250 -1.53 6.93 18.76
C ARG A 250 -2.44 7.36 17.61
N THR A 251 -3.23 6.46 17.02
CA THR A 251 -4.04 6.80 15.84
C THR A 251 -5.00 7.97 16.11
N ALA A 252 -5.69 7.98 17.25
CA ALA A 252 -6.62 9.05 17.60
C ALA A 252 -5.90 10.36 17.90
N GLU A 253 -4.76 10.31 18.58
CA GLU A 253 -3.92 11.49 18.89
C GLU A 253 -3.43 12.16 17.60
N ILE A 254 -2.87 11.38 16.66
CA ILE A 254 -2.42 11.88 15.36
C ILE A 254 -3.59 12.47 14.56
N ALA A 255 -4.75 11.82 14.56
CA ALA A 255 -5.94 12.35 13.88
C ALA A 255 -6.38 13.70 14.47
N THR A 256 -6.38 13.84 15.79
CA THR A 256 -6.70 15.10 16.48
C THR A 256 -5.70 16.21 16.12
N GLY A 257 -4.40 15.89 16.17
CA GLY A 257 -3.35 16.84 15.80
C GLY A 257 -3.46 17.30 14.34
N LEU A 258 -3.68 16.36 13.41
CA LEU A 258 -3.88 16.71 12.00
C LEU A 258 -5.13 17.55 11.76
N THR A 259 -6.23 17.32 12.51
CA THR A 259 -7.43 18.18 12.42
C THR A 259 -7.09 19.65 12.70
N GLN A 260 -6.27 19.89 13.74
CA GLN A 260 -5.88 21.23 14.13
C GLN A 260 -4.94 21.90 13.10
N TRP A 261 -4.06 21.12 12.48
CA TRP A 261 -3.07 21.65 11.54
C TRP A 261 -3.62 21.84 10.12
N LEU A 262 -4.51 20.98 9.68
CA LEU A 262 -5.01 20.99 8.30
C LEU A 262 -6.33 21.76 8.14
N GLU A 263 -6.94 22.20 9.23
CA GLU A 263 -8.28 22.82 9.22
C GLU A 263 -9.31 21.99 8.44
N LEU A 264 -9.16 20.67 8.50
CA LEU A 264 -9.90 19.69 7.73
C LEU A 264 -10.46 18.60 8.65
N THR A 265 -11.58 18.00 8.28
CA THR A 265 -12.10 16.83 9.00
C THR A 265 -11.13 15.64 8.85
N VAL A 266 -10.54 15.21 9.96
CA VAL A 266 -9.68 14.03 10.03
C VAL A 266 -10.36 12.95 10.86
N SER A 267 -10.44 11.74 10.31
CA SER A 267 -11.08 10.60 10.97
C SER A 267 -10.14 9.40 11.07
N VAL A 268 -10.36 8.56 12.06
CA VAL A 268 -9.73 7.24 12.11
C VAL A 268 -10.42 6.33 11.10
N LEU A 269 -9.64 5.69 10.21
CA LEU A 269 -10.17 4.77 9.23
C LEU A 269 -10.61 3.46 9.90
N ASP A 270 -11.90 3.23 9.98
CA ASP A 270 -12.50 2.00 10.51
C ASP A 270 -12.90 1.05 9.39
N LEU A 271 -12.04 0.09 9.11
CA LEU A 271 -12.27 -0.93 8.07
C LEU A 271 -13.45 -1.89 8.38
N SER A 272 -13.94 -1.93 9.62
CA SER A 272 -15.12 -2.74 9.95
C SER A 272 -16.36 -2.32 9.16
N GLN A 273 -16.43 -1.05 8.79
CA GLN A 273 -17.51 -0.48 7.97
C GLN A 273 -17.51 -0.98 6.52
N ALA A 274 -16.35 -1.40 5.99
CA ALA A 274 -16.24 -1.98 4.65
C ALA A 274 -16.62 -3.47 4.62
N LEU A 275 -16.70 -4.12 5.78
CA LEU A 275 -16.98 -5.55 5.89
C LEU A 275 -18.49 -5.82 6.06
N THR A 276 -18.88 -7.04 5.68
CA THR A 276 -20.25 -7.51 5.93
C THR A 276 -20.44 -7.84 7.41
N SER A 277 -21.53 -7.34 7.99
CA SER A 277 -21.92 -7.65 9.37
C SER A 277 -22.10 -9.17 9.56
N GLY A 278 -21.49 -9.75 10.59
CA GLY A 278 -21.75 -11.12 11.04
C GLY A 278 -20.75 -12.20 10.62
N ALA A 279 -19.83 -11.93 9.70
CA ALA A 279 -18.84 -12.94 9.28
C ALA A 279 -17.43 -12.62 9.82
N ARG A 280 -17.24 -12.61 11.13
CA ARG A 280 -15.87 -12.65 11.70
C ARG A 280 -15.42 -14.12 11.74
N PRO A 281 -14.35 -14.50 11.02
CA PRO A 281 -13.77 -15.83 11.18
C PRO A 281 -13.34 -16.03 12.64
N ARG A 282 -13.55 -17.23 13.17
CA ARG A 282 -13.05 -17.59 14.50
C ARG A 282 -11.53 -17.39 14.54
N GLY A 283 -11.02 -16.67 15.54
CA GLY A 283 -9.59 -16.42 15.73
C GLY A 283 -9.08 -15.09 15.15
N LEU A 284 -9.95 -14.22 14.62
CA LEU A 284 -9.57 -12.84 14.38
C LEU A 284 -9.51 -12.13 15.74
N ALA A 285 -8.32 -11.71 16.17
CA ALA A 285 -8.20 -10.76 17.27
C ALA A 285 -9.04 -9.52 16.97
N ASP A 286 -9.53 -8.83 17.99
CA ASP A 286 -10.55 -7.79 17.89
C ASP A 286 -10.24 -6.59 16.99
N GLU A 287 -9.06 -6.54 16.37
CA GLU A 287 -8.60 -5.44 15.53
C GLU A 287 -8.51 -5.84 14.05
N LEU A 288 -9.61 -5.67 13.32
CA LEU A 288 -9.63 -5.71 11.85
C LEU A 288 -8.73 -4.65 11.19
N THR A 289 -8.35 -3.64 11.96
CA THR A 289 -7.47 -2.53 11.54
C THR A 289 -6.19 -3.02 10.86
N GLY A 290 -5.54 -4.06 11.37
CA GLY A 290 -4.31 -4.57 10.79
C GLY A 290 -4.47 -5.38 9.49
N TRP A 291 -5.69 -5.71 9.04
CA TRP A 291 -5.94 -6.60 7.90
C TRP A 291 -6.18 -5.89 6.57
N GLY A 292 -6.18 -4.57 6.56
CA GLY A 292 -6.57 -3.76 5.41
C GLY A 292 -5.78 -4.09 4.13
N ALA A 293 -4.48 -4.24 4.22
CA ALA A 293 -3.65 -4.54 3.06
C ALA A 293 -3.86 -5.97 2.53
N ALA A 294 -3.97 -6.95 3.41
CA ALA A 294 -4.28 -8.33 3.02
C ALA A 294 -5.68 -8.43 2.37
N LEU A 295 -6.68 -7.73 2.93
CA LEU A 295 -8.03 -7.64 2.36
C LEU A 295 -8.02 -6.98 0.99
N GLY A 296 -7.35 -5.84 0.86
CA GLY A 296 -7.24 -5.12 -0.41
C GLY A 296 -6.55 -5.95 -1.49
N ALA A 297 -5.48 -6.64 -1.15
CA ALA A 297 -4.84 -7.58 -2.06
C ALA A 297 -5.82 -8.68 -2.50
N ALA A 298 -6.59 -9.28 -1.58
CA ALA A 298 -7.55 -10.33 -1.91
C ALA A 298 -8.64 -9.88 -2.88
N ILE A 299 -9.13 -8.63 -2.74
CA ILE A 299 -10.25 -8.10 -3.55
C ILE A 299 -9.82 -7.29 -4.78
N ARG A 300 -8.52 -7.12 -5.01
CA ARG A 300 -8.01 -6.42 -6.19
C ARG A 300 -8.69 -6.94 -7.47
N PRO A 301 -9.21 -6.10 -8.37
CA PRO A 301 -9.69 -6.54 -9.67
C PRO A 301 -8.54 -7.15 -10.49
N TRP A 302 -8.87 -8.07 -11.42
CA TRP A 302 -7.92 -8.72 -12.33
C TRP A 302 -7.39 -7.76 -13.39
#